data_772af2b29659d034a398c7e9ce1eb334
#
_entry.id   772af2b29659d034a398c7e9ce1eb334
#
_cell.length_a   1.000
_cell.length_b   1.000
_cell.length_c   1.000
_cell.angle_alpha   90.00
_cell.angle_beta   90.00
_cell.angle_gamma   90.00
#
_symmetry.space_group_name_H-M   'P 1'
#
loop_
_entity.id
_entity.type
_entity.pdbx_description
1 polymer ?
#
loop_
_entity_poly.entity_id
_entity_poly.type
_entity_poly.pdbx_seq_one_letter_code
_entity_poly.pdbx_strand_id
1 'polypeptide(L)'
;MKKMVYSFYIDIPEKELDFFDKNILKKDQIPTNLNTKNQLKENYQQLIDCKVKYANNIGVDFKMFEYDEDYKKYEKYYKNNYPYITAYNIVNFYKIHLLYELAKKYDEILYLDFDVIPTTKESFFDVWDLSKGICILENTNRVKKIENITTSSQTIRSPTSKYYNAQAMLIEKFLSPKNFVINTGIIGVDKAHLNKLKYFDNFDKTLQLMYDLKNNNTYDMFPKKIVDFFGYDNETLFSVKLEENKVPVQWLDKQWHFFFDKDYFIPKETKLIHAVNKKFDFVWRFYNA
;
A
#
# COMPACT_ATOMS: atom_id res chain seq x y z
N MET A 1 -24.46 1.89 11.98
CA MET A 1 -23.07 1.42 11.74
C MET A 1 -22.09 2.51 12.10
N LYS A 2 -21.03 2.16 12.86
CA LYS A 2 -19.95 3.10 13.20
C LYS A 2 -18.92 3.11 12.08
N LYS A 3 -18.60 4.30 11.57
CA LYS A 3 -17.66 4.51 10.45
C LYS A 3 -16.43 5.25 10.92
N MET A 4 -15.28 4.98 10.29
CA MET A 4 -14.00 5.60 10.65
C MET A 4 -13.17 5.87 9.40
N VAL A 5 -12.56 7.04 9.33
CA VAL A 5 -11.45 7.34 8.43
C VAL A 5 -10.16 7.37 9.24
N TYR A 6 -9.11 6.72 8.79
CA TYR A 6 -7.82 6.85 9.44
C TYR A 6 -6.67 6.99 8.44
N SER A 7 -5.60 7.55 8.93
CA SER A 7 -4.31 7.62 8.25
C SER A 7 -3.20 7.37 9.27
N PHE A 8 -1.99 7.11 8.79
CA PHE A 8 -0.85 7.03 9.68
C PHE A 8 0.41 7.57 9.00
N TYR A 9 1.34 8.06 9.80
CA TYR A 9 2.67 8.47 9.36
C TYR A 9 3.71 8.04 10.39
N ILE A 10 4.62 7.18 9.98
CA ILE A 10 5.75 6.76 10.80
C ILE A 10 7.01 7.41 10.24
N ASP A 11 7.60 8.27 11.01
CA ASP A 11 8.86 8.94 10.66
C ASP A 11 10.05 7.97 10.83
N ILE A 12 10.25 7.12 9.81
CA ILE A 12 11.35 6.15 9.80
C ILE A 12 12.69 6.91 9.94
N PRO A 13 13.57 6.53 10.89
CA PRO A 13 14.89 7.13 11.01
C PRO A 13 15.70 7.03 9.72
N GLU A 14 16.44 8.08 9.37
CA GLU A 14 17.20 8.12 8.11
C GLU A 14 18.17 6.95 7.94
N LYS A 15 18.78 6.50 9.03
CA LYS A 15 19.69 5.33 9.05
C LYS A 15 19.01 4.01 8.68
N GLU A 16 17.68 3.95 8.78
CA GLU A 16 16.85 2.78 8.49
C GLU A 16 16.11 2.89 7.15
N LEU A 17 16.27 4.02 6.44
CA LEU A 17 15.73 4.16 5.10
C LEU A 17 16.51 3.24 4.14
N ASP A 18 15.77 2.43 3.38
CA ASP A 18 16.35 1.63 2.31
C ASP A 18 16.76 2.51 1.14
N PHE A 19 18.04 2.61 0.91
CA PHE A 19 18.60 3.28 -0.25
C PHE A 19 18.85 2.24 -1.35
N PHE A 20 17.83 1.92 -2.13
CA PHE A 20 17.91 0.92 -3.20
C PHE A 20 18.96 1.23 -4.28
N ASP A 21 19.42 2.48 -4.40
CA ASP A 21 20.26 2.94 -5.51
C ASP A 21 21.52 3.69 -5.08
N LYS A 22 22.20 3.24 -4.02
CA LYS A 22 23.46 3.87 -3.59
C LYS A 22 24.50 4.01 -4.71
N ASN A 23 24.45 3.13 -5.73
CA ASN A 23 25.40 3.09 -6.82
C ASN A 23 24.98 3.89 -8.07
N ILE A 24 23.75 4.43 -8.12
CA ILE A 24 23.20 5.10 -9.31
C ILE A 24 23.00 6.61 -9.10
N LEU A 25 23.11 7.07 -7.86
CA LEU A 25 22.94 8.49 -7.54
C LEU A 25 24.10 9.32 -8.11
N LYS A 26 23.79 10.30 -8.94
CA LYS A 26 24.71 11.37 -9.27
C LYS A 26 25.11 12.11 -7.99
N LYS A 27 26.34 12.61 -7.92
CA LYS A 27 27.02 13.14 -6.72
C LYS A 27 26.19 14.13 -5.88
N ASP A 28 25.15 14.76 -6.45
CA ASP A 28 24.32 15.80 -5.82
C ASP A 28 22.84 15.45 -5.78
N GLN A 29 22.46 14.17 -6.01
CA GLN A 29 21.05 13.77 -5.92
C GLN A 29 20.68 13.30 -4.51
N ILE A 30 19.63 13.90 -3.96
CA ILE A 30 19.02 13.41 -2.72
C ILE A 30 18.39 12.04 -3.02
N PRO A 31 18.67 11.00 -2.21
CA PRO A 31 18.02 9.70 -2.36
C PRO A 31 16.49 9.82 -2.38
N THR A 32 15.82 9.09 -3.26
CA THR A 32 14.36 9.19 -3.45
C THR A 32 13.59 9.02 -2.15
N ASN A 33 14.00 8.09 -1.29
CA ASN A 33 13.33 7.85 -0.01
C ASN A 33 13.52 9.01 0.98
N LEU A 34 14.69 9.64 1.00
CA LEU A 34 14.94 10.82 1.81
C LEU A 34 14.15 12.03 1.30
N ASN A 35 14.11 12.23 -0.01
CA ASN A 35 13.30 13.28 -0.61
C ASN A 35 11.80 13.08 -0.30
N THR A 36 11.30 11.86 -0.41
CA THR A 36 9.92 11.50 -0.03
C THR A 36 9.63 11.87 1.43
N LYS A 37 10.52 11.50 2.35
CA LYS A 37 10.43 11.83 3.77
C LYS A 37 10.35 13.34 4.00
N ASN A 38 11.24 14.11 3.36
CA ASN A 38 11.28 15.57 3.48
C ASN A 38 9.98 16.20 2.97
N GLN A 39 9.50 15.80 1.79
CA GLN A 39 8.25 16.29 1.21
C GLN A 39 7.04 15.99 2.12
N LEU A 40 6.99 14.82 2.73
CA LEU A 40 5.92 14.48 3.68
C LEU A 40 5.98 15.34 4.95
N LYS A 41 7.19 15.62 5.46
CA LYS A 41 7.37 16.49 6.63
C LYS A 41 6.99 17.95 6.35
N GLU A 42 7.43 18.48 5.22
CA GLU A 42 7.12 19.85 4.78
C GLU A 42 5.61 20.10 4.65
N ASN A 43 4.87 19.07 4.22
CA ASN A 43 3.42 19.13 4.00
C ASN A 43 2.60 18.49 5.13
N TYR A 44 3.23 18.14 6.24
CA TYR A 44 2.65 17.28 7.28
C TYR A 44 1.29 17.79 7.78
N GLN A 45 1.21 19.05 8.21
CA GLN A 45 -0.03 19.61 8.77
C GLN A 45 -1.14 19.69 7.71
N GLN A 46 -0.83 20.13 6.51
CA GLN A 46 -1.81 20.21 5.41
C GLN A 46 -2.37 18.84 5.05
N LEU A 47 -1.53 17.78 5.09
CA LEU A 47 -1.93 16.41 4.82
C LEU A 47 -2.86 15.85 5.91
N ILE A 48 -2.73 16.28 7.15
CA ILE A 48 -3.68 15.94 8.22
C ILE A 48 -4.96 16.76 8.06
N ASP A 49 -4.85 18.08 7.91
CA ASP A 49 -6.00 18.98 7.87
C ASP A 49 -6.99 18.65 6.76
N CYS A 50 -6.51 18.26 5.58
CA CYS A 50 -7.39 17.86 4.47
C CYS A 50 -8.20 16.60 4.80
N LYS A 51 -7.63 15.63 5.55
CA LYS A 51 -8.33 14.41 5.97
C LYS A 51 -9.30 14.68 7.11
N VAL A 52 -8.92 15.50 8.08
CA VAL A 52 -9.82 15.97 9.16
C VAL A 52 -11.02 16.70 8.54
N LYS A 53 -10.78 17.63 7.61
CA LYS A 53 -11.83 18.35 6.90
C LYS A 53 -12.76 17.39 6.14
N TYR A 54 -12.20 16.38 5.47
CA TYR A 54 -12.99 15.39 4.75
C TYR A 54 -13.86 14.58 5.71
N ALA A 55 -13.29 14.02 6.78
CA ALA A 55 -14.03 13.23 7.76
C ALA A 55 -15.16 14.04 8.42
N ASN A 56 -14.89 15.30 8.78
CA ASN A 56 -15.91 16.22 9.31
C ASN A 56 -17.03 16.47 8.30
N ASN A 57 -16.70 16.68 7.01
CA ASN A 57 -17.70 16.91 5.97
C ASN A 57 -18.66 15.73 5.79
N ILE A 58 -18.16 14.51 5.97
CA ILE A 58 -18.96 13.28 5.82
C ILE A 58 -19.49 12.74 7.16
N GLY A 59 -19.24 13.44 8.26
CA GLY A 59 -19.81 13.14 9.58
C GLY A 59 -19.28 11.83 10.22
N VAL A 60 -18.00 11.51 10.02
CA VAL A 60 -17.38 10.30 10.59
C VAL A 60 -16.15 10.62 11.44
N ASP A 61 -15.77 9.69 12.31
CA ASP A 61 -14.55 9.83 13.12
C ASP A 61 -13.29 9.82 12.23
N PHE A 62 -12.29 10.61 12.60
CA PHE A 62 -10.95 10.56 12.02
C PHE A 62 -9.91 10.26 13.09
N LYS A 63 -8.95 9.40 12.76
CA LYS A 63 -7.79 9.15 13.62
C LYS A 63 -6.49 9.16 12.81
N MET A 64 -5.53 9.95 13.28
CA MET A 64 -4.14 9.90 12.84
C MET A 64 -3.33 9.02 13.79
N PHE A 65 -2.53 8.09 13.23
CA PHE A 65 -1.58 7.29 13.99
C PHE A 65 -0.15 7.70 13.64
N GLU A 66 0.72 7.65 14.63
CA GLU A 66 2.10 8.11 14.50
C GLU A 66 3.06 7.15 15.20
N TYR A 67 4.32 7.54 15.31
CA TYR A 67 5.37 6.78 15.99
C TYR A 67 5.15 6.82 17.52
N ASP A 68 4.25 5.99 18.01
CA ASP A 68 3.89 5.85 19.41
C ASP A 68 4.43 4.56 20.05
N GLU A 69 4.11 4.32 21.32
CA GLU A 69 4.56 3.14 22.05
C GLU A 69 3.99 1.82 21.48
N ASP A 70 2.80 1.86 20.87
CA ASP A 70 2.20 0.67 20.27
C ASP A 70 2.91 0.31 18.98
N TYR A 71 3.25 1.31 18.15
CA TYR A 71 4.09 1.08 16.98
C TYR A 71 5.49 0.58 17.38
N LYS A 72 6.13 1.16 18.39
CA LYS A 72 7.46 0.71 18.86
C LYS A 72 7.47 -0.75 19.29
N LYS A 73 6.43 -1.20 20.01
CA LYS A 73 6.27 -2.62 20.39
C LYS A 73 6.12 -3.50 19.15
N TYR A 74 5.28 -3.09 18.22
CA TYR A 74 5.05 -3.78 16.95
C TYR A 74 6.35 -3.89 16.15
N GLU A 75 7.05 -2.80 15.94
CA GLU A 75 8.33 -2.74 15.24
C GLU A 75 9.38 -3.64 15.90
N LYS A 76 9.53 -3.57 17.21
CA LYS A 76 10.46 -4.40 17.98
C LYS A 76 10.17 -5.89 17.80
N TYR A 77 8.90 -6.29 17.83
CA TYR A 77 8.50 -7.67 17.59
C TYR A 77 8.97 -8.14 16.21
N TYR A 78 8.68 -7.35 15.16
CA TYR A 78 9.04 -7.72 13.79
C TYR A 78 10.56 -7.74 13.56
N LYS A 79 11.30 -6.78 14.05
CA LYS A 79 12.76 -6.73 13.94
C LYS A 79 13.44 -7.94 14.62
N ASN A 80 12.87 -8.39 15.74
CA ASN A 80 13.44 -9.54 16.47
C ASN A 80 13.12 -10.89 15.80
N ASN A 81 11.94 -11.04 15.22
CA ASN A 81 11.48 -12.33 14.68
C ASN A 81 11.76 -12.47 13.18
N TYR A 82 11.86 -11.35 12.44
CA TYR A 82 12.04 -11.33 10.99
C TYR A 82 13.13 -10.33 10.59
N PRO A 83 14.41 -10.62 10.89
CA PRO A 83 15.51 -9.66 10.67
C PRO A 83 15.79 -9.37 9.19
N TYR A 84 15.16 -10.09 8.29
CA TYR A 84 15.27 -9.92 6.84
C TYR A 84 14.24 -8.93 6.25
N ILE A 85 13.24 -8.49 7.02
CA ILE A 85 12.29 -7.46 6.57
C ILE A 85 12.79 -6.06 6.96
N THR A 86 12.46 -5.08 6.13
CA THR A 86 12.91 -3.70 6.33
C THR A 86 11.95 -2.90 7.21
N ALA A 87 12.40 -1.76 7.73
CA ALA A 87 11.52 -0.83 8.45
C ALA A 87 10.32 -0.41 7.59
N TYR A 88 10.52 -0.22 6.28
CA TYR A 88 9.45 0.08 5.34
C TYR A 88 8.40 -1.04 5.24
N ASN A 89 8.83 -2.31 5.24
CA ASN A 89 7.91 -3.45 5.26
C ASN A 89 7.08 -3.47 6.55
N ILE A 90 7.73 -3.24 7.71
CA ILE A 90 7.06 -3.20 9.01
C ILE A 90 5.97 -2.12 9.04
N VAL A 91 6.30 -0.91 8.58
CA VAL A 91 5.32 0.19 8.47
C VAL A 91 4.12 -0.22 7.61
N ASN A 92 4.35 -0.87 6.47
CA ASN A 92 3.29 -1.30 5.58
C ASN A 92 2.44 -2.46 6.14
N PHE A 93 2.99 -3.33 6.97
CA PHE A 93 2.21 -4.33 7.71
C PHE A 93 1.42 -3.69 8.85
N TYR A 94 1.97 -2.66 9.50
CA TYR A 94 1.29 -1.95 10.58
C TYR A 94 0.00 -1.27 10.12
N LYS A 95 -0.04 -0.70 8.91
CA LYS A 95 -1.29 -0.16 8.37
C LYS A 95 -2.42 -1.18 8.30
N ILE A 96 -2.10 -2.42 7.94
CA ILE A 96 -3.09 -3.49 7.89
C ILE A 96 -3.45 -3.95 9.32
N HIS A 97 -2.47 -4.01 10.23
CA HIS A 97 -2.72 -4.28 11.65
C HIS A 97 -3.72 -3.28 12.25
N LEU A 98 -3.58 -2.00 11.95
CA LEU A 98 -4.50 -0.96 12.41
C LEU A 98 -5.94 -1.17 11.91
N LEU A 99 -6.15 -1.71 10.69
CA LEU A 99 -7.50 -2.08 10.22
C LEU A 99 -8.16 -3.09 11.18
N TYR A 100 -7.42 -4.12 11.59
CA TYR A 100 -7.94 -5.13 12.51
C TYR A 100 -8.20 -4.57 13.91
N GLU A 101 -7.32 -3.71 14.42
CA GLU A 101 -7.53 -3.05 15.71
C GLU A 101 -8.75 -2.13 15.70
N LEU A 102 -8.93 -1.36 14.64
CA LEU A 102 -10.08 -0.47 14.47
C LEU A 102 -11.39 -1.24 14.26
N ALA A 103 -11.36 -2.37 13.55
CA ALA A 103 -12.54 -3.21 13.34
C ALA A 103 -13.11 -3.83 14.63
N LYS A 104 -12.40 -3.76 15.76
CA LYS A 104 -12.94 -4.11 17.08
C LYS A 104 -14.02 -3.11 17.53
N LYS A 105 -13.99 -1.86 17.04
CA LYS A 105 -14.84 -0.74 17.47
C LYS A 105 -15.72 -0.15 16.36
N TYR A 106 -15.31 -0.30 15.10
CA TYR A 106 -15.96 0.26 13.92
C TYR A 106 -16.43 -0.84 12.98
N ASP A 107 -17.55 -0.61 12.31
CA ASP A 107 -18.16 -1.56 11.38
C ASP A 107 -17.58 -1.39 9.97
N GLU A 108 -17.32 -0.12 9.58
CA GLU A 108 -16.78 0.27 8.28
C GLU A 108 -15.59 1.20 8.46
N ILE A 109 -14.52 0.96 7.71
CA ILE A 109 -13.26 1.68 7.85
C ILE A 109 -12.75 2.09 6.46
N LEU A 110 -12.34 3.35 6.34
CA LEU A 110 -11.61 3.87 5.20
C LEU A 110 -10.19 4.24 5.63
N TYR A 111 -9.23 3.53 5.09
CA TYR A 111 -7.83 3.87 5.20
C TYR A 111 -7.39 4.78 4.05
N LEU A 112 -6.63 5.82 4.36
CA LEU A 112 -5.99 6.71 3.40
C LEU A 112 -4.49 6.79 3.72
N ASP A 113 -3.62 6.45 2.77
CA ASP A 113 -2.17 6.70 2.91
C ASP A 113 -1.93 8.19 3.25
N PHE A 114 -0.84 8.48 3.90
CA PHE A 114 -0.56 9.84 4.37
C PHE A 114 -0.53 10.86 3.23
N ASP A 115 -0.09 10.45 2.05
CA ASP A 115 -0.05 11.24 0.81
C ASP A 115 -1.33 11.15 -0.05
N VAL A 116 -2.42 10.62 0.49
CA VAL A 116 -3.74 10.70 -0.13
C VAL A 116 -4.46 11.98 0.32
N ILE A 117 -4.94 12.76 -0.64
CA ILE A 117 -5.58 14.06 -0.42
C ILE A 117 -7.02 13.98 -0.90
N PRO A 118 -8.01 14.02 0.00
CA PRO A 118 -9.43 14.12 -0.36
C PRO A 118 -9.74 15.51 -0.93
N THR A 119 -10.41 15.57 -2.09
CA THR A 119 -10.81 16.81 -2.79
C THR A 119 -12.31 16.95 -2.93
N THR A 120 -13.08 16.09 -2.28
CA THR A 120 -14.54 16.04 -2.35
C THR A 120 -15.19 16.19 -0.98
N LYS A 121 -16.50 16.55 -0.98
CA LYS A 121 -17.38 16.46 0.18
C LYS A 121 -18.28 15.22 0.14
N GLU A 122 -18.22 14.45 -0.96
CA GLU A 122 -19.01 13.24 -1.14
C GLU A 122 -18.47 12.14 -0.24
N SER A 123 -19.37 11.44 0.45
CA SER A 123 -18.99 10.38 1.37
C SER A 123 -18.59 9.12 0.62
N PHE A 124 -17.38 8.61 0.90
CA PHE A 124 -16.93 7.32 0.39
C PHE A 124 -17.91 6.20 0.74
N PHE A 125 -18.41 6.20 1.97
CA PHE A 125 -19.31 5.18 2.49
C PHE A 125 -20.73 5.22 1.93
N ASP A 126 -21.13 6.31 1.26
CA ASP A 126 -22.42 6.42 0.62
C ASP A 126 -22.36 5.98 -0.86
N VAL A 127 -21.17 6.05 -1.46
CA VAL A 127 -20.91 5.63 -2.84
C VAL A 127 -20.51 4.16 -2.92
N TRP A 128 -19.66 3.72 -2.00
CA TRP A 128 -19.11 2.37 -1.97
C TRP A 128 -19.78 1.55 -0.88
N ASP A 129 -20.61 0.58 -1.28
CA ASP A 129 -21.26 -0.37 -0.37
C ASP A 129 -20.25 -1.43 0.09
N LEU A 130 -19.63 -1.20 1.25
CA LEU A 130 -18.57 -2.07 1.77
C LEU A 130 -19.05 -3.48 2.12
N SER A 131 -20.38 -3.70 2.21
CA SER A 131 -20.94 -5.05 2.36
C SER A 131 -20.77 -5.92 1.12
N LYS A 132 -20.41 -5.34 -0.03
CA LYS A 132 -20.19 -6.06 -1.29
C LYS A 132 -18.74 -6.51 -1.49
N GLY A 133 -17.80 -6.03 -0.69
CA GLY A 133 -16.39 -6.40 -0.80
C GLY A 133 -15.43 -5.28 -0.41
N ILE A 134 -14.16 -5.61 -0.37
CA ILE A 134 -13.09 -4.65 -0.08
C ILE A 134 -12.91 -3.70 -1.27
N CYS A 135 -12.94 -2.39 -1.02
CA CYS A 135 -12.67 -1.36 -2.02
C CYS A 135 -11.17 -1.07 -2.10
N ILE A 136 -10.56 -1.29 -3.27
CA ILE A 136 -9.12 -1.12 -3.46
C ILE A 136 -8.81 -0.87 -4.94
N LEU A 137 -7.65 -0.26 -5.25
CA LEU A 137 -7.24 0.00 -6.63
C LEU A 137 -6.54 -1.21 -7.26
N GLU A 138 -6.90 -1.54 -8.49
CA GLU A 138 -6.17 -2.47 -9.36
C GLU A 138 -5.10 -1.76 -10.19
N ASN A 139 -3.89 -2.31 -10.20
CA ASN A 139 -2.72 -1.80 -10.92
C ASN A 139 -2.12 -2.85 -11.90
N THR A 140 -2.84 -3.90 -12.24
CA THR A 140 -2.36 -5.01 -13.08
C THR A 140 -2.00 -4.54 -14.50
N ASN A 141 -2.61 -3.47 -14.98
CA ASN A 141 -2.29 -2.85 -16.27
C ASN A 141 -0.84 -2.30 -16.37
N ARG A 142 -0.14 -2.19 -15.26
CA ARG A 142 1.28 -1.75 -15.18
C ARG A 142 2.27 -2.92 -15.18
N VAL A 143 1.79 -4.16 -15.18
CA VAL A 143 2.62 -5.37 -15.21
C VAL A 143 3.22 -5.57 -16.60
N LYS A 144 4.52 -5.84 -16.64
CA LYS A 144 5.20 -6.24 -17.88
C LYS A 144 5.20 -7.75 -18.02
N LYS A 145 4.97 -8.24 -19.23
CA LYS A 145 5.08 -9.66 -19.54
C LYS A 145 6.53 -10.13 -19.44
N ILE A 146 6.74 -11.38 -19.05
CA ILE A 146 8.06 -12.00 -18.89
C ILE A 146 8.92 -11.87 -20.16
N GLU A 147 8.33 -12.12 -21.31
CA GLU A 147 9.02 -12.04 -22.61
C GLU A 147 9.66 -10.65 -22.85
N ASN A 148 8.98 -9.60 -22.40
CA ASN A 148 9.48 -8.23 -22.53
C ASN A 148 10.58 -7.88 -21.51
N ILE A 149 10.71 -8.67 -20.44
CA ILE A 149 11.69 -8.44 -19.37
C ILE A 149 13.01 -9.11 -19.72
N THR A 150 12.97 -10.29 -20.30
CA THR A 150 14.17 -11.09 -20.64
C THR A 150 15.01 -10.45 -21.73
N THR A 151 14.38 -9.73 -22.68
CA THR A 151 15.03 -9.14 -23.85
C THR A 151 15.51 -7.70 -23.67
N SER A 152 15.12 -7.02 -22.57
CA SER A 152 15.41 -5.60 -22.38
C SER A 152 16.35 -5.33 -21.20
N SER A 153 17.17 -4.28 -21.33
CA SER A 153 17.93 -3.67 -20.22
C SER A 153 17.03 -2.92 -19.23
N GLN A 154 15.71 -2.97 -19.41
CA GLN A 154 14.78 -2.18 -18.61
C GLN A 154 14.71 -2.66 -17.16
N THR A 155 14.68 -1.71 -16.25
CA THR A 155 14.44 -1.94 -14.82
C THR A 155 13.08 -2.55 -14.58
N ILE A 156 13.01 -3.61 -13.77
CA ILE A 156 11.74 -4.19 -13.31
C ILE A 156 11.09 -3.20 -12.35
N ARG A 157 9.83 -2.86 -12.62
CA ARG A 157 9.06 -1.98 -11.74
C ARG A 157 8.29 -2.79 -10.70
N SER A 158 8.01 -2.14 -9.57
CA SER A 158 7.27 -2.70 -8.44
C SER A 158 5.99 -3.48 -8.82
N PRO A 159 5.08 -3.00 -9.71
CA PRO A 159 3.90 -3.78 -10.08
C PRO A 159 4.24 -5.15 -10.70
N THR A 160 5.26 -5.21 -11.55
CA THR A 160 5.68 -6.47 -12.19
C THR A 160 6.25 -7.46 -11.17
N SER A 161 7.10 -6.97 -10.26
CA SER A 161 7.65 -7.79 -9.18
C SER A 161 6.55 -8.35 -8.27
N LYS A 162 5.61 -7.51 -7.83
CA LYS A 162 4.49 -7.90 -6.98
C LYS A 162 3.59 -8.93 -7.64
N TYR A 163 3.30 -8.76 -8.94
CA TYR A 163 2.48 -9.69 -9.70
C TYR A 163 3.07 -11.10 -9.70
N TYR A 164 4.33 -11.23 -10.11
CA TYR A 164 4.97 -12.55 -10.22
C TYR A 164 5.30 -13.15 -8.86
N ASN A 165 5.60 -12.33 -7.85
CA ASN A 165 5.78 -12.80 -6.48
C ASN A 165 4.47 -13.40 -5.92
N ALA A 166 3.34 -12.70 -6.07
CA ALA A 166 2.03 -13.22 -5.66
C ALA A 166 1.66 -14.49 -6.44
N GLN A 167 1.93 -14.51 -7.76
CA GLN A 167 1.70 -15.69 -8.59
C GLN A 167 2.50 -16.89 -8.11
N ALA A 168 3.79 -16.72 -7.80
CA ALA A 168 4.64 -17.77 -7.24
C ALA A 168 4.08 -18.30 -5.91
N MET A 169 3.68 -17.40 -5.01
CA MET A 169 3.08 -17.79 -3.72
C MET A 169 1.79 -18.58 -3.88
N LEU A 170 0.93 -18.23 -4.84
CA LEU A 170 -0.31 -18.94 -5.12
C LEU A 170 -0.04 -20.34 -5.68
N ILE A 171 0.93 -20.48 -6.57
CA ILE A 171 1.35 -21.77 -7.12
C ILE A 171 1.85 -22.70 -6.00
N GLU A 172 2.70 -22.21 -5.10
CA GLU A 172 3.20 -22.97 -3.95
C GLU A 172 2.09 -23.40 -2.98
N LYS A 173 1.01 -22.63 -2.92
CA LYS A 173 -0.17 -22.99 -2.15
C LYS A 173 -1.14 -23.88 -2.90
N PHE A 174 -0.79 -24.37 -4.09
CA PHE A 174 -1.65 -25.15 -4.99
C PHE A 174 -2.96 -24.45 -5.33
N LEU A 175 -2.93 -23.11 -5.44
CA LEU A 175 -4.04 -22.28 -5.83
C LEU A 175 -3.93 -21.84 -7.30
N SER A 176 -5.05 -21.36 -7.84
CA SER A 176 -5.03 -20.74 -9.18
C SER A 176 -4.05 -19.57 -9.20
N PRO A 177 -3.15 -19.49 -10.19
CA PRO A 177 -2.18 -18.40 -10.29
C PRO A 177 -2.78 -17.09 -10.80
N LYS A 178 -4.11 -16.98 -10.88
CA LYS A 178 -4.78 -15.71 -11.16
C LYS A 178 -4.65 -14.80 -9.97
N ASN A 179 -4.05 -13.64 -10.19
CA ASN A 179 -3.90 -12.61 -9.18
C ASN A 179 -3.92 -11.23 -9.82
N PHE A 180 -4.09 -10.23 -8.97
CA PHE A 180 -4.08 -8.84 -9.35
C PHE A 180 -2.92 -8.13 -8.66
N VAL A 181 -2.40 -7.08 -9.28
CA VAL A 181 -1.59 -6.11 -8.55
C VAL A 181 -2.53 -5.07 -7.98
N ILE A 182 -2.50 -4.91 -6.69
CA ILE A 182 -3.29 -3.93 -5.98
C ILE A 182 -2.42 -2.78 -5.47
N ASN A 183 -3.04 -1.65 -5.19
CA ASN A 183 -2.42 -0.57 -4.45
C ASN A 183 -3.21 -0.33 -3.15
N THR A 184 -2.51 -0.41 -2.01
CA THR A 184 -3.08 -0.28 -0.67
C THR A 184 -3.06 1.14 -0.13
N GLY A 185 -2.90 2.14 -0.98
CA GLY A 185 -2.93 3.55 -0.56
C GLY A 185 -4.31 4.03 -0.13
N ILE A 186 -5.38 3.38 -0.63
CA ILE A 186 -6.76 3.58 -0.21
C ILE A 186 -7.39 2.20 -0.03
N ILE A 187 -7.94 1.93 1.14
CA ILE A 187 -8.63 0.68 1.46
C ILE A 187 -9.96 1.01 2.15
N GLY A 188 -11.07 0.70 1.49
CA GLY A 188 -12.39 0.69 2.11
C GLY A 188 -12.77 -0.74 2.49
N VAL A 189 -13.15 -0.98 3.74
CA VAL A 189 -13.44 -2.35 4.21
C VAL A 189 -14.45 -2.34 5.33
N ASP A 190 -15.35 -3.33 5.36
CA ASP A 190 -16.15 -3.66 6.52
C ASP A 190 -15.48 -4.74 7.38
N LYS A 191 -15.94 -4.85 8.60
CA LYS A 191 -15.46 -5.84 9.58
C LYS A 191 -15.60 -7.29 9.07
N ALA A 192 -16.65 -7.61 8.32
CA ALA A 192 -16.91 -8.97 7.87
C ALA A 192 -15.89 -9.41 6.81
N HIS A 193 -15.62 -8.55 5.81
CA HIS A 193 -14.63 -8.82 4.78
C HIS A 193 -13.19 -8.80 5.32
N LEU A 194 -12.90 -7.93 6.29
CA LEU A 194 -11.60 -7.94 6.95
C LEU A 194 -11.36 -9.25 7.71
N ASN A 195 -12.35 -9.74 8.46
CA ASN A 195 -12.26 -11.03 9.12
C ASN A 195 -12.13 -12.19 8.12
N LYS A 196 -12.81 -12.12 6.98
CA LYS A 196 -12.68 -13.10 5.90
C LYS A 196 -11.31 -13.06 5.24
N LEU A 197 -10.67 -11.89 5.14
CA LEU A 197 -9.35 -11.72 4.53
C LEU A 197 -8.26 -12.52 5.27
N LYS A 198 -8.36 -12.66 6.60
CA LYS A 198 -7.42 -13.44 7.42
C LYS A 198 -5.95 -13.07 7.15
N TYR A 199 -5.67 -11.77 7.02
CA TYR A 199 -4.37 -11.28 6.56
C TYR A 199 -3.20 -11.81 7.39
N PHE A 200 -3.36 -11.86 8.71
CA PHE A 200 -2.33 -12.29 9.65
C PHE A 200 -2.42 -13.79 10.03
N ASP A 201 -3.39 -14.53 9.48
CA ASP A 201 -3.46 -15.97 9.74
C ASP A 201 -2.28 -16.69 9.08
N ASN A 202 -1.57 -17.52 9.88
CA ASN A 202 -0.34 -18.19 9.45
C ASN A 202 0.73 -17.23 8.89
N PHE A 203 0.83 -16.03 9.46
CA PHE A 203 1.69 -14.97 8.96
C PHE A 203 3.16 -15.39 8.88
N ASP A 204 3.66 -16.10 9.91
CA ASP A 204 5.03 -16.65 9.94
C ASP A 204 5.32 -17.56 8.74
N LYS A 205 4.41 -18.50 8.47
CA LYS A 205 4.53 -19.40 7.31
C LYS A 205 4.49 -18.63 5.99
N THR A 206 3.70 -17.56 5.95
CA THR A 206 3.60 -16.75 4.75
C THR A 206 4.87 -15.93 4.51
N LEU A 207 5.44 -15.32 5.55
CA LEU A 207 6.74 -14.63 5.45
C LEU A 207 7.86 -15.60 5.13
N GLN A 208 7.87 -16.82 5.70
CA GLN A 208 8.83 -17.86 5.36
C GLN A 208 8.73 -18.25 3.89
N LEU A 209 7.51 -18.43 3.34
CA LEU A 209 7.33 -18.71 1.92
C LEU A 209 7.89 -17.57 1.05
N MET A 210 7.63 -16.31 1.40
CA MET A 210 8.22 -15.16 0.68
C MET A 210 9.74 -15.16 0.73
N TYR A 211 10.31 -15.54 1.89
CA TYR A 211 11.76 -15.68 2.06
C TYR A 211 12.33 -16.79 1.17
N ASP A 212 11.70 -17.95 1.16
CA ASP A 212 12.14 -19.12 0.38
C ASP A 212 12.08 -18.82 -1.12
N LEU A 213 11.00 -18.24 -1.60
CA LEU A 213 10.86 -17.83 -3.01
C LEU A 213 11.94 -16.83 -3.44
N LYS A 214 12.33 -15.92 -2.55
CA LYS A 214 13.37 -14.93 -2.84
C LYS A 214 14.79 -15.50 -2.82
N ASN A 215 15.09 -16.40 -1.88
CA ASN A 215 16.48 -16.76 -1.53
C ASN A 215 16.88 -18.17 -1.94
N ASN A 216 15.95 -19.11 -2.01
CA ASN A 216 16.30 -20.52 -2.23
C ASN A 216 16.43 -20.94 -3.70
N ASN A 217 16.23 -20.03 -4.64
CA ASN A 217 16.52 -20.16 -6.08
C ASN A 217 16.06 -21.49 -6.76
N THR A 218 15.12 -22.21 -6.14
CA THR A 218 14.60 -23.52 -6.59
C THR A 218 13.51 -23.38 -7.64
N TYR A 219 13.17 -22.13 -8.01
CA TYR A 219 12.08 -21.81 -8.92
C TYR A 219 12.59 -21.47 -10.31
N ASP A 220 12.79 -22.52 -11.12
CA ASP A 220 13.05 -22.35 -12.56
C ASP A 220 11.85 -21.79 -13.34
N MET A 221 10.70 -21.63 -12.69
CA MET A 221 9.47 -21.08 -13.32
C MET A 221 9.57 -19.60 -13.67
N PHE A 222 10.37 -18.83 -12.93
CA PHE A 222 10.54 -17.40 -13.17
C PHE A 222 11.99 -17.05 -13.45
N PRO A 223 12.26 -16.18 -14.45
CA PRO A 223 13.59 -15.68 -14.68
C PRO A 223 14.22 -15.10 -13.41
N LYS A 224 15.48 -15.43 -13.14
CA LYS A 224 16.23 -14.91 -11.98
C LYS A 224 16.09 -13.39 -11.83
N LYS A 225 16.10 -12.65 -12.95
CA LYS A 225 15.91 -11.20 -12.99
C LYS A 225 14.58 -10.74 -12.36
N ILE A 226 13.54 -11.56 -12.33
CA ILE A 226 12.27 -11.28 -11.67
C ILE A 226 12.35 -11.67 -10.19
N VAL A 227 12.88 -12.86 -9.90
CA VAL A 227 13.02 -13.39 -8.53
C VAL A 227 13.89 -12.47 -7.66
N ASP A 228 14.95 -11.89 -8.21
CA ASP A 228 15.83 -10.95 -7.50
C ASP A 228 15.06 -9.72 -6.97
N PHE A 229 13.92 -9.37 -7.58
CA PHE A 229 13.05 -8.27 -7.14
C PHE A 229 11.87 -8.72 -6.27
N PHE A 230 11.73 -9.99 -5.94
CA PHE A 230 10.73 -10.42 -4.97
C PHE A 230 11.02 -9.76 -3.62
N GLY A 231 9.97 -9.38 -2.92
CA GLY A 231 10.07 -8.65 -1.66
C GLY A 231 9.01 -9.09 -0.66
N TYR A 232 9.07 -8.49 0.51
CA TYR A 232 8.16 -8.76 1.63
C TYR A 232 7.09 -7.66 1.72
N ASP A 233 6.51 -7.27 0.59
CA ASP A 233 5.57 -6.17 0.59
C ASP A 233 4.14 -6.59 0.94
N ASN A 234 3.43 -5.67 1.58
CA ASN A 234 2.07 -5.88 2.04
C ASN A 234 1.05 -6.07 0.91
N GLU A 235 1.27 -5.49 -0.27
CA GLU A 235 0.33 -5.57 -1.39
C GLU A 235 0.39 -6.93 -2.06
N THR A 236 1.59 -7.54 -2.18
CA THR A 236 1.76 -8.93 -2.62
C THR A 236 0.99 -9.86 -1.70
N LEU A 237 1.21 -9.74 -0.38
CA LEU A 237 0.52 -10.58 0.59
C LEU A 237 -0.99 -10.35 0.59
N PHE A 238 -1.44 -9.10 0.48
CA PHE A 238 -2.86 -8.77 0.43
C PHE A 238 -3.54 -9.42 -0.79
N SER A 239 -2.91 -9.33 -1.97
CA SER A 239 -3.40 -9.99 -3.19
C SER A 239 -3.52 -11.51 -3.02
N VAL A 240 -2.50 -12.15 -2.44
CA VAL A 240 -2.53 -13.59 -2.14
C VAL A 240 -3.68 -13.95 -1.19
N LYS A 241 -3.89 -13.16 -0.13
CA LYS A 241 -4.95 -13.41 0.85
C LYS A 241 -6.36 -13.18 0.28
N LEU A 242 -6.53 -12.24 -0.64
CA LEU A 242 -7.79 -12.07 -1.38
C LEU A 242 -8.15 -13.35 -2.14
N GLU A 243 -7.20 -13.92 -2.89
CA GLU A 243 -7.40 -15.12 -3.69
C GLU A 243 -7.55 -16.38 -2.81
N GLU A 244 -6.68 -16.56 -1.80
CA GLU A 244 -6.70 -17.69 -0.87
C GLU A 244 -8.05 -17.79 -0.15
N ASN A 245 -8.60 -16.68 0.31
CA ASN A 245 -9.83 -16.63 1.12
C ASN A 245 -11.10 -16.26 0.32
N LYS A 246 -10.99 -16.13 -1.00
CA LYS A 246 -12.12 -15.77 -1.88
C LYS A 246 -12.87 -14.53 -1.39
N VAL A 247 -12.10 -13.47 -1.05
CA VAL A 247 -12.70 -12.23 -0.55
C VAL A 247 -13.20 -11.40 -1.73
N PRO A 248 -14.47 -10.96 -1.73
CA PRO A 248 -14.98 -10.07 -2.78
C PRO A 248 -14.25 -8.74 -2.80
N VAL A 249 -14.03 -8.21 -3.99
CA VAL A 249 -13.34 -6.93 -4.21
C VAL A 249 -14.19 -6.02 -5.07
N GLN A 250 -14.24 -4.75 -4.72
CA GLN A 250 -14.76 -3.67 -5.53
C GLN A 250 -13.57 -2.81 -6.00
N TRP A 251 -13.38 -2.74 -7.30
CA TRP A 251 -12.26 -1.98 -7.87
C TRP A 251 -12.58 -0.49 -7.87
N LEU A 252 -11.79 0.29 -7.12
CA LEU A 252 -11.88 1.75 -7.12
C LEU A 252 -11.60 2.30 -8.51
N ASP A 253 -12.47 3.18 -8.97
CA ASP A 253 -12.28 3.91 -10.22
C ASP A 253 -11.25 5.04 -10.07
N LYS A 254 -10.92 5.68 -11.21
CA LYS A 254 -9.93 6.75 -11.25
C LYS A 254 -10.37 8.03 -10.52
N GLN A 255 -11.65 8.20 -10.21
CA GLN A 255 -12.11 9.34 -9.43
C GLN A 255 -11.81 9.12 -7.94
N TRP A 256 -12.06 7.91 -7.47
CA TRP A 256 -11.88 7.54 -6.07
C TRP A 256 -10.48 7.04 -5.70
N HIS A 257 -9.62 6.81 -6.71
CA HIS A 257 -8.19 6.58 -6.48
C HIS A 257 -7.38 7.10 -7.67
N PHE A 258 -7.22 8.42 -7.76
CA PHE A 258 -6.39 9.02 -8.78
C PHE A 258 -4.92 8.91 -8.41
N PHE A 259 -4.19 8.08 -9.15
CA PHE A 259 -2.78 7.79 -8.92
C PHE A 259 -1.91 8.85 -9.59
N PHE A 260 -1.62 9.95 -8.88
CA PHE A 260 -0.83 11.05 -9.38
C PHE A 260 0.67 10.71 -9.32
N ASP A 261 1.17 10.12 -10.39
CA ASP A 261 2.55 9.65 -10.53
C ASP A 261 3.35 10.47 -11.56
N LYS A 262 2.93 10.43 -12.82
CA LYS A 262 3.66 11.07 -13.92
C LYS A 262 2.88 12.18 -14.60
N ASP A 263 1.60 12.25 -14.34
CA ASP A 263 0.71 13.20 -14.97
C ASP A 263 0.96 14.62 -14.45
N TYR A 264 0.72 15.61 -15.33
CA TYR A 264 0.73 17.04 -14.99
C TYR A 264 -0.69 17.62 -14.95
N PHE A 265 -1.68 16.75 -14.91
CA PHE A 265 -3.09 17.11 -14.93
C PHE A 265 -3.86 16.25 -13.93
N ILE A 266 -4.72 16.89 -13.14
CA ILE A 266 -5.67 16.23 -12.23
C ILE A 266 -7.07 16.51 -12.77
N PRO A 267 -7.86 15.48 -13.15
CA PRO A 267 -9.25 15.67 -13.59
C PRO A 267 -10.09 16.35 -12.52
N LYS A 268 -11.00 17.24 -12.92
CA LYS A 268 -11.85 18.01 -11.98
C LYS A 268 -12.75 17.12 -11.13
N GLU A 269 -13.17 15.99 -11.68
CA GLU A 269 -14.01 15.00 -11.00
C GLU A 269 -13.28 14.13 -10.00
N THR A 270 -11.95 14.29 -9.85
CA THR A 270 -11.15 13.51 -8.89
C THR A 270 -11.63 13.73 -7.47
N LYS A 271 -11.86 12.67 -6.74
CA LYS A 271 -12.33 12.65 -5.34
C LYS A 271 -11.22 12.44 -4.33
N LEU A 272 -10.31 11.49 -4.62
CA LEU A 272 -9.15 11.18 -3.78
C LEU A 272 -7.89 11.16 -4.66
N ILE A 273 -6.93 12.02 -4.36
CA ILE A 273 -5.64 12.09 -5.06
C ILE A 273 -4.59 11.36 -4.24
N HIS A 274 -3.99 10.31 -4.79
CA HIS A 274 -2.82 9.67 -4.21
C HIS A 274 -1.56 10.26 -4.83
N ALA A 275 -0.91 11.19 -4.12
CA ALA A 275 0.24 11.96 -4.60
C ALA A 275 1.54 11.14 -4.52
N VAL A 276 1.63 10.07 -5.31
CA VAL A 276 2.74 9.10 -5.28
C VAL A 276 4.08 9.75 -5.62
N ASN A 277 4.06 10.76 -6.51
CA ASN A 277 5.24 11.52 -6.91
C ASN A 277 5.65 12.62 -5.91
N LYS A 278 4.87 12.85 -4.83
CA LYS A 278 5.08 13.88 -3.80
C LYS A 278 5.16 15.33 -4.32
N LYS A 279 4.58 15.61 -5.48
CA LYS A 279 4.47 16.97 -6.02
C LYS A 279 3.31 17.73 -5.36
N PHE A 280 3.42 17.93 -4.05
CA PHE A 280 2.36 18.55 -3.25
C PHE A 280 2.01 19.97 -3.67
N ASP A 281 2.98 20.79 -4.05
CA ASP A 281 2.71 22.16 -4.54
C ASP A 281 1.70 22.17 -5.70
N PHE A 282 1.80 21.21 -6.60
CA PHE A 282 0.85 21.07 -7.70
C PHE A 282 -0.54 20.63 -7.19
N VAL A 283 -0.58 19.68 -6.28
CA VAL A 283 -1.84 19.15 -5.72
C VAL A 283 -2.54 20.22 -4.89
N TRP A 284 -1.81 21.02 -4.10
CA TRP A 284 -2.41 22.09 -3.29
C TRP A 284 -3.00 23.22 -4.14
N ARG A 285 -2.43 23.53 -5.29
CA ARG A 285 -3.06 24.49 -6.24
C ARG A 285 -4.41 23.97 -6.73
N PHE A 286 -4.51 22.68 -7.04
CA PHE A 286 -5.76 22.04 -7.43
C PHE A 286 -6.78 22.00 -6.27
N TYR A 287 -6.31 21.67 -5.06
CA TYR A 287 -7.14 21.55 -3.87
C TYR A 287 -7.77 22.89 -3.45
N ASN A 288 -7.05 23.99 -3.64
CA ASN A 288 -7.46 25.34 -3.24
C ASN A 288 -8.19 26.13 -4.36
N ALA A 289 -8.32 25.57 -5.55
CA ALA A 289 -9.04 26.15 -6.68
C ALA A 289 -10.55 25.82 -6.64
#